data_d1697610e48b0dba611804925a4d7048
#
_entry.id   d1697610e48b0dba611804925a4d7048
#
_cell.length_a   1.000
_cell.length_b   1.000
_cell.length_c   1.000
_cell.angle_alpha   90.00
_cell.angle_beta   90.00
_cell.angle_gamma   90.00
#
_symmetry.space_group_name_H-M   'P 1'
#
loop_
_entity.id
_entity.type
_entity.pdbx_description
1 polymer ?
#
loop_
_entity_poly.entity_id
_entity_poly.type
_entity_poly.pdbx_seq_one_letter_code
_entity_poly.pdbx_strand_id
1 'polypeptide(L)'
;ARRGWRRWVGGLLLLLGALASGCSNAPRNAAGEDTSQGSMRAGEFLQTDADRMATLAMRDNLQSLYQLLWKLYKRNPAEWKKTGLPSQADAELAIRRAIEQNRELSDLGGRRDIAALSYSLDPAFRGDRVGAFIYSLASMLITAHGGRTEFYVYQGIDAQYVYNAARNVEVATWMLATRKDDKGAPLLLSNALTDDASNLSYAREFAKIVARLDLLAEVLGERYRRISVNYAQGLLFMHFLPVQ
;
A
#
# COMPACT_ATOMS: atom_id res chain seq x y z
N ALA A 1 -54.63 29.57 -27.19
CA ALA A 1 -53.45 29.75 -26.35
C ALA A 1 -52.88 28.47 -25.73
N ARG A 2 -53.51 27.28 -25.88
CA ARG A 2 -53.06 25.99 -25.26
C ARG A 2 -52.12 25.13 -26.12
N ARG A 3 -51.93 25.43 -27.42
CA ARG A 3 -51.09 24.63 -28.32
C ARG A 3 -49.59 24.95 -28.30
N GLY A 4 -49.19 26.14 -27.83
CA GLY A 4 -47.79 26.57 -27.77
C GLY A 4 -46.97 25.92 -26.63
N TRP A 5 -47.60 25.72 -25.47
CA TRP A 5 -46.92 25.18 -24.28
C TRP A 5 -46.44 23.74 -24.44
N ARG A 6 -47.23 22.89 -25.11
CA ARG A 6 -46.82 21.48 -25.32
C ARG A 6 -45.56 21.30 -26.19
N ARG A 7 -45.31 22.25 -27.09
CA ARG A 7 -44.12 22.22 -27.96
C ARG A 7 -42.84 22.64 -27.22
N TRP A 8 -42.94 23.57 -26.24
CA TRP A 8 -41.82 23.99 -25.43
C TRP A 8 -41.42 22.96 -24.36
N VAL A 9 -42.35 22.26 -23.78
CA VAL A 9 -42.10 21.20 -22.80
C VAL A 9 -41.44 19.99 -23.49
N GLY A 10 -41.85 19.63 -24.72
CA GLY A 10 -41.20 18.58 -25.49
C GLY A 10 -39.75 18.89 -25.88
N GLY A 11 -39.47 20.16 -26.22
CA GLY A 11 -38.13 20.61 -26.55
C GLY A 11 -37.19 20.60 -25.33
N LEU A 12 -37.68 20.97 -24.15
CA LEU A 12 -36.91 20.97 -22.91
C LEU A 12 -36.56 19.55 -22.43
N LEU A 13 -37.50 18.59 -22.59
CA LEU A 13 -37.26 17.18 -22.27
C LEU A 13 -36.26 16.51 -23.21
N LEU A 14 -36.22 16.89 -24.49
CA LEU A 14 -35.23 16.38 -25.45
C LEU A 14 -33.83 16.98 -25.20
N LEU A 15 -33.72 18.24 -24.75
CA LEU A 15 -32.45 18.85 -24.37
C LEU A 15 -31.88 18.25 -23.07
N LEU A 16 -32.71 17.90 -22.11
CA LEU A 16 -32.28 17.19 -20.88
C LEU A 16 -31.85 15.75 -21.17
N GLY A 17 -32.45 15.07 -22.15
CA GLY A 17 -32.05 13.72 -22.56
C GLY A 17 -30.71 13.67 -23.30
N ALA A 18 -30.32 14.74 -24.04
CA ALA A 18 -29.06 14.80 -24.79
C ALA A 18 -27.83 15.07 -23.89
N LEU A 19 -28.04 15.58 -22.66
CA LEU A 19 -26.96 15.80 -21.70
C LEU A 19 -26.59 14.53 -20.93
N ALA A 20 -27.39 13.45 -21.01
CA ALA A 20 -27.14 12.20 -20.32
C ALA A 20 -26.29 11.18 -21.11
N SER A 21 -26.01 11.44 -22.39
CA SER A 21 -25.17 10.57 -23.24
C SER A 21 -23.73 11.07 -23.37
N GLY A 22 -23.12 11.44 -22.25
CA GLY A 22 -21.69 11.68 -22.16
C GLY A 22 -20.93 10.38 -22.32
N CYS A 23 -20.11 10.28 -23.39
CA CYS A 23 -19.27 9.13 -23.70
C CYS A 23 -18.43 8.71 -22.49
N SER A 24 -18.55 7.46 -22.09
CA SER A 24 -17.83 6.83 -20.97
C SER A 24 -16.38 6.54 -21.31
N ASN A 25 -15.55 7.58 -21.46
CA ASN A 25 -14.12 7.46 -21.28
C ASN A 25 -13.77 7.85 -19.83
N ALA A 26 -14.33 7.15 -18.87
CA ALA A 26 -14.01 7.37 -17.48
C ALA A 26 -12.53 7.05 -17.23
N PRO A 27 -11.79 7.92 -16.54
CA PRO A 27 -10.41 7.64 -16.19
C PRO A 27 -10.35 6.40 -15.29
N ARG A 28 -9.42 5.48 -15.58
CA ARG A 28 -9.19 4.27 -14.80
C ARG A 28 -8.01 4.44 -13.88
N ASN A 29 -8.11 3.87 -12.68
CA ASN A 29 -6.98 3.81 -11.76
C ASN A 29 -5.92 2.81 -12.24
N ALA A 30 -4.78 2.73 -11.53
CA ALA A 30 -3.69 1.80 -11.84
C ALA A 30 -4.09 0.31 -11.75
N ALA A 31 -5.22 -0.01 -11.13
CA ALA A 31 -5.82 -1.35 -11.05
C ALA A 31 -6.80 -1.63 -12.20
N GLY A 32 -7.06 -0.64 -13.08
CA GLY A 32 -7.99 -0.76 -14.20
C GLY A 32 -9.46 -0.56 -13.83
N GLU A 33 -9.75 -0.12 -12.60
CA GLU A 33 -11.10 0.17 -12.13
C GLU A 33 -11.57 1.55 -12.59
N ASP A 34 -12.86 1.66 -12.92
CA ASP A 34 -13.49 2.93 -13.31
C ASP A 34 -13.58 3.86 -12.08
N THR A 35 -12.90 5.00 -12.15
CA THR A 35 -12.88 5.98 -11.05
C THR A 35 -14.08 6.91 -11.02
N SER A 36 -14.93 6.89 -12.06
CA SER A 36 -16.10 7.79 -12.15
C SER A 36 -17.38 7.22 -11.53
N GLN A 37 -17.44 5.89 -11.29
CA GLN A 37 -18.66 5.21 -10.81
C GLN A 37 -18.61 4.83 -9.32
N GLY A 38 -17.70 5.39 -8.53
CA GLY A 38 -17.73 5.24 -7.08
C GLY A 38 -19.01 5.83 -6.51
N SER A 39 -19.88 5.02 -5.92
CA SER A 39 -21.01 5.54 -5.13
C SER A 39 -20.44 6.45 -4.06
N MET A 40 -20.77 7.75 -4.09
CA MET A 40 -20.34 8.72 -3.06
C MET A 40 -20.82 8.21 -1.69
N ARG A 41 -19.87 7.84 -0.85
CA ARG A 41 -20.15 7.52 0.55
C ARG A 41 -20.33 8.83 1.32
N ALA A 42 -21.26 8.85 2.28
CA ALA A 42 -21.52 10.05 3.09
C ALA A 42 -20.26 10.63 3.75
N GLY A 43 -19.26 9.80 4.04
CA GLY A 43 -17.95 10.22 4.56
C GLY A 43 -17.09 11.01 3.58
N GLU A 44 -17.28 10.87 2.26
CA GLU A 44 -16.48 11.57 1.26
C GLU A 44 -16.72 13.09 1.26
N PHE A 45 -17.91 13.52 1.66
CA PHE A 45 -18.22 14.96 1.83
C PHE A 45 -17.45 15.62 2.99
N LEU A 46 -16.90 14.82 3.89
CA LEU A 46 -16.15 15.28 5.06
C LEU A 46 -14.64 15.10 4.89
N GLN A 47 -14.16 14.64 3.74
CA GLN A 47 -12.73 14.50 3.46
C GLN A 47 -12.17 15.77 2.81
N THR A 48 -11.03 16.23 3.29
CA THR A 48 -10.21 17.20 2.54
C THR A 48 -9.50 16.46 1.38
N ASP A 49 -9.00 17.22 0.40
CA ASP A 49 -8.23 16.63 -0.72
C ASP A 49 -7.02 15.83 -0.22
N ALA A 50 -6.35 16.31 0.83
CA ALA A 50 -5.23 15.60 1.45
C ALA A 50 -5.66 14.28 2.12
N ASP A 51 -6.79 14.26 2.83
CA ASP A 51 -7.33 13.04 3.47
C ASP A 51 -7.76 12.03 2.41
N ARG A 52 -8.37 12.49 1.34
CA ARG A 52 -8.74 11.64 0.19
C ARG A 52 -7.50 11.06 -0.49
N MET A 53 -6.47 11.88 -0.69
CA MET A 53 -5.20 11.42 -1.25
C MET A 53 -4.54 10.37 -0.35
N ALA A 54 -4.53 10.56 0.97
CA ALA A 54 -4.00 9.60 1.93
C ALA A 54 -4.78 8.27 1.88
N THR A 55 -6.11 8.32 1.81
CA THR A 55 -6.96 7.11 1.67
C THR A 55 -6.64 6.35 0.40
N LEU A 56 -6.54 7.04 -0.74
CA LEU A 56 -6.19 6.42 -2.03
C LEU A 56 -4.77 5.85 -2.01
N ALA A 57 -3.81 6.59 -1.48
CA ALA A 57 -2.42 6.13 -1.37
C ALA A 57 -2.32 4.88 -0.49
N MET A 58 -3.01 4.83 0.66
CA MET A 58 -3.04 3.67 1.54
C MET A 58 -3.64 2.45 0.84
N ARG A 59 -4.81 2.59 0.21
CA ARG A 59 -5.45 1.52 -0.56
C ARG A 59 -4.51 0.93 -1.61
N ASP A 60 -3.89 1.80 -2.42
CA ASP A 60 -3.03 1.39 -3.52
C ASP A 60 -1.69 0.81 -3.02
N ASN A 61 -1.21 1.25 -1.84
CA ASN A 61 -0.04 0.68 -1.19
C ASN A 61 -0.34 -0.73 -0.67
N LEU A 62 -1.48 -0.94 -0.01
CA LEU A 62 -1.91 -2.27 0.43
C LEU A 62 -2.08 -3.21 -0.77
N GLN A 63 -2.66 -2.73 -1.88
CA GLN A 63 -2.78 -3.52 -3.10
C GLN A 63 -1.41 -3.92 -3.68
N SER A 64 -0.43 -3.00 -3.69
CA SER A 64 0.94 -3.31 -4.11
C SER A 64 1.60 -4.35 -3.18
N LEU A 65 1.36 -4.27 -1.86
CA LEU A 65 1.83 -5.28 -0.89
C LEU A 65 1.18 -6.65 -1.12
N TYR A 66 -0.12 -6.71 -1.45
CA TYR A 66 -0.80 -7.98 -1.77
C TYR A 66 -0.28 -8.59 -3.07
N GLN A 67 0.08 -7.78 -4.05
CA GLN A 67 0.76 -8.28 -5.26
C GLN A 67 2.16 -8.81 -4.95
N LEU A 68 2.90 -8.13 -4.07
CA LEU A 68 4.20 -8.62 -3.59
C LEU A 68 4.07 -9.92 -2.82
N LEU A 69 3.06 -10.08 -1.95
CA LEU A 69 2.75 -11.31 -1.23
C LEU A 69 2.59 -12.50 -2.19
N TRP A 70 1.70 -12.34 -3.19
CA TRP A 70 1.48 -13.36 -4.21
C TRP A 70 2.77 -13.73 -4.95
N LYS A 71 3.54 -12.72 -5.41
CA LYS A 71 4.80 -12.95 -6.13
C LYS A 71 5.85 -13.63 -5.29
N LEU A 72 6.02 -13.20 -4.03
CA LEU A 72 7.00 -13.75 -3.12
C LEU A 72 6.67 -15.19 -2.77
N TYR A 73 5.41 -15.53 -2.49
CA TYR A 73 4.99 -16.90 -2.26
C TYR A 73 5.20 -17.80 -3.48
N LYS A 74 4.88 -17.29 -4.68
CA LYS A 74 5.13 -18.05 -5.91
C LYS A 74 6.61 -18.35 -6.12
N ARG A 75 7.50 -17.45 -5.71
CA ARG A 75 8.95 -17.62 -5.84
C ARG A 75 9.57 -18.38 -4.66
N ASN A 76 8.95 -18.34 -3.50
CA ASN A 76 9.37 -18.98 -2.25
C ASN A 76 8.27 -19.92 -1.72
N PRO A 77 7.90 -20.98 -2.43
CA PRO A 77 6.75 -21.82 -2.06
C PRO A 77 6.93 -22.56 -0.73
N ALA A 78 8.15 -22.73 -0.24
CA ALA A 78 8.42 -23.31 1.06
C ALA A 78 7.88 -22.42 2.21
N GLU A 79 7.75 -21.11 2.01
CA GLU A 79 7.33 -20.18 3.05
C GLU A 79 5.84 -20.37 3.41
N TRP A 80 4.94 -20.30 2.43
CA TRP A 80 3.51 -20.48 2.71
C TRP A 80 3.17 -21.89 3.24
N LYS A 81 3.96 -22.91 2.87
CA LYS A 81 3.76 -24.28 3.38
C LYS A 81 3.98 -24.41 4.89
N LYS A 82 4.79 -23.52 5.49
CA LYS A 82 5.01 -23.47 6.94
C LYS A 82 3.72 -23.11 7.71
N THR A 83 2.76 -22.45 7.06
CA THR A 83 1.47 -22.08 7.68
C THR A 83 0.57 -23.30 7.93
N GLY A 84 0.85 -24.46 7.30
CA GLY A 84 -0.01 -25.64 7.34
C GLY A 84 -1.32 -25.50 6.55
N LEU A 85 -1.52 -24.39 5.82
CA LEU A 85 -2.73 -24.15 5.03
C LEU A 85 -2.71 -24.94 3.71
N PRO A 86 -3.89 -25.28 3.15
CA PRO A 86 -4.00 -26.18 2.00
C PRO A 86 -3.38 -25.63 0.71
N SER A 87 -3.37 -24.31 0.53
CA SER A 87 -2.88 -23.67 -0.70
C SER A 87 -2.21 -22.34 -0.45
N GLN A 88 -1.46 -21.86 -1.46
CA GLN A 88 -0.91 -20.51 -1.48
C GLN A 88 -2.03 -19.46 -1.35
N ALA A 89 -3.17 -19.65 -2.01
CA ALA A 89 -4.30 -18.72 -1.96
C ALA A 89 -4.89 -18.61 -0.54
N ASP A 90 -4.98 -19.72 0.20
CA ASP A 90 -5.43 -19.71 1.59
C ASP A 90 -4.45 -18.96 2.50
N ALA A 91 -3.14 -19.15 2.29
CA ALA A 91 -2.11 -18.42 3.02
C ALA A 91 -2.16 -16.92 2.73
N GLU A 92 -2.31 -16.52 1.45
CA GLU A 92 -2.51 -15.12 1.08
C GLU A 92 -3.74 -14.51 1.74
N LEU A 93 -4.86 -15.23 1.72
CA LEU A 93 -6.11 -14.78 2.34
C LEU A 93 -5.96 -14.63 3.85
N ALA A 94 -5.22 -15.53 4.51
CA ALA A 94 -4.96 -15.44 5.94
C ALA A 94 -4.16 -14.18 6.30
N ILE A 95 -3.09 -13.87 5.54
CA ILE A 95 -2.29 -12.66 5.75
C ILE A 95 -3.12 -11.39 5.47
N ARG A 96 -3.88 -11.35 4.37
CA ARG A 96 -4.77 -10.22 4.07
C ARG A 96 -5.76 -9.96 5.20
N ARG A 97 -6.43 -11.01 5.70
CA ARG A 97 -7.38 -10.90 6.81
C ARG A 97 -6.70 -10.42 8.10
N ALA A 98 -5.47 -10.86 8.37
CA ALA A 98 -4.72 -10.38 9.53
C ALA A 98 -4.43 -8.88 9.43
N ILE A 99 -4.05 -8.39 8.24
CA ILE A 99 -3.82 -6.96 7.98
C ILE A 99 -5.13 -6.16 8.10
N GLU A 100 -6.18 -6.55 7.38
CA GLU A 100 -7.46 -5.84 7.30
C GLU A 100 -8.22 -5.81 8.64
N GLN A 101 -8.09 -6.86 9.44
CA GLN A 101 -8.73 -6.98 10.75
C GLN A 101 -7.81 -6.60 11.91
N ASN A 102 -6.61 -6.07 11.60
CA ASN A 102 -5.62 -5.69 12.60
C ASN A 102 -5.30 -6.82 13.60
N ARG A 103 -5.28 -8.08 13.13
CA ARG A 103 -4.97 -9.25 13.95
C ARG A 103 -3.47 -9.51 13.97
N GLU A 104 -2.98 -9.97 15.09
CA GLU A 104 -1.58 -10.37 15.22
C GLU A 104 -1.27 -11.67 14.46
N LEU A 105 -0.05 -11.76 13.96
CA LEU A 105 0.50 -13.02 13.47
C LEU A 105 1.25 -13.71 14.60
N SER A 106 0.87 -14.95 14.91
CA SER A 106 1.49 -15.77 15.96
C SER A 106 3.00 -15.88 15.82
N ASP A 107 3.49 -16.04 14.58
CA ASP A 107 4.91 -16.18 14.27
C ASP A 107 5.76 -14.97 14.66
N LEU A 108 5.13 -13.80 14.80
CA LEU A 108 5.81 -12.55 15.18
C LEU A 108 5.88 -12.34 16.69
N GLY A 109 5.20 -13.16 17.51
CA GLY A 109 5.26 -13.08 18.96
C GLY A 109 4.86 -11.71 19.50
N GLY A 110 3.75 -11.14 19.00
CA GLY A 110 3.24 -9.83 19.38
C GLY A 110 4.00 -8.62 18.81
N ARG A 111 5.04 -8.85 17.99
CA ARG A 111 5.77 -7.76 17.33
C ARG A 111 4.95 -7.16 16.20
N ARG A 112 5.10 -5.85 16.01
CA ARG A 112 4.47 -5.07 14.94
C ARG A 112 5.47 -4.13 14.30
N ASP A 113 5.12 -3.58 13.16
CA ASP A 113 5.82 -2.51 12.47
C ASP A 113 7.31 -2.80 12.27
N ILE A 114 8.18 -1.90 12.67
CA ILE A 114 9.63 -2.00 12.52
C ILE A 114 10.20 -3.20 13.27
N ALA A 115 9.70 -3.49 14.47
CA ALA A 115 10.15 -4.63 15.25
C ALA A 115 9.82 -5.97 14.57
N ALA A 116 8.61 -6.08 14.01
CA ALA A 116 8.20 -7.23 13.22
C ALA A 116 8.99 -7.33 11.91
N LEU A 117 9.22 -6.20 11.24
CA LEU A 117 9.95 -6.14 9.99
C LEU A 117 11.42 -6.59 10.17
N SER A 118 12.09 -6.08 11.20
CA SER A 118 13.45 -6.52 11.55
C SER A 118 13.51 -8.01 11.88
N TYR A 119 12.53 -8.50 12.66
CA TYR A 119 12.48 -9.91 13.07
C TYR A 119 12.16 -10.85 11.90
N SER A 120 11.27 -10.47 10.99
CA SER A 120 10.95 -11.27 9.81
C SER A 120 12.15 -11.49 8.88
N LEU A 121 13.10 -10.56 8.87
CA LEU A 121 14.34 -10.62 8.09
C LEU A 121 15.57 -11.09 8.92
N ASP A 122 15.34 -11.58 10.14
CA ASP A 122 16.38 -12.21 10.94
C ASP A 122 16.65 -13.64 10.43
N PRO A 123 17.92 -14.06 10.25
CA PRO A 123 18.24 -15.45 9.89
C PRO A 123 17.68 -16.50 10.86
N ALA A 124 17.50 -16.14 12.15
CA ALA A 124 16.93 -17.03 13.17
C ALA A 124 15.41 -17.21 13.06
N PHE A 125 14.69 -16.36 12.31
CA PHE A 125 13.24 -16.50 12.14
C PHE A 125 12.88 -17.80 11.42
N ARG A 126 11.93 -18.58 11.96
CA ARG A 126 11.54 -19.92 11.46
C ARG A 126 10.13 -19.99 10.91
N GLY A 127 9.28 -18.99 11.15
CA GLY A 127 7.91 -18.92 10.64
C GLY A 127 7.82 -18.67 9.14
N ASP A 128 6.62 -18.38 8.66
CA ASP A 128 6.36 -17.91 7.30
C ASP A 128 6.96 -16.51 7.10
N ARG A 129 8.17 -16.47 6.55
CA ARG A 129 8.94 -15.24 6.35
C ARG A 129 8.27 -14.28 5.37
N VAL A 130 7.65 -14.81 4.31
CA VAL A 130 6.97 -13.98 3.31
C VAL A 130 5.74 -13.30 3.92
N GLY A 131 4.89 -14.07 4.58
CA GLY A 131 3.71 -13.53 5.26
C GLY A 131 4.08 -12.52 6.35
N ALA A 132 5.07 -12.87 7.19
CA ALA A 132 5.59 -12.00 8.24
C ALA A 132 6.16 -10.67 7.69
N PHE A 133 6.94 -10.73 6.61
CA PHE A 133 7.53 -9.56 5.96
C PHE A 133 6.46 -8.61 5.40
N ILE A 134 5.49 -9.14 4.65
CA ILE A 134 4.41 -8.33 4.06
C ILE A 134 3.48 -7.76 5.15
N TYR A 135 3.12 -8.57 6.15
CA TYR A 135 2.33 -8.10 7.29
C TYR A 135 3.04 -6.94 8.02
N SER A 136 4.34 -7.07 8.28
CA SER A 136 5.11 -6.05 8.98
C SER A 136 5.18 -4.74 8.21
N LEU A 137 5.37 -4.81 6.88
CA LEU A 137 5.30 -3.63 6.02
C LEU A 137 3.92 -2.97 6.07
N ALA A 138 2.84 -3.76 5.95
CA ALA A 138 1.48 -3.24 6.01
C ALA A 138 1.17 -2.59 7.38
N SER A 139 1.53 -3.25 8.47
CA SER A 139 1.39 -2.74 9.83
C SER A 139 2.12 -1.41 9.98
N MET A 140 3.39 -1.32 9.57
CA MET A 140 4.19 -0.11 9.60
C MET A 140 3.56 1.03 8.79
N LEU A 141 3.05 0.75 7.58
CA LEU A 141 2.37 1.76 6.78
C LEU A 141 1.08 2.26 7.47
N ILE A 142 0.28 1.35 8.01
CA ILE A 142 -0.95 1.71 8.73
C ILE A 142 -0.61 2.55 9.95
N THR A 143 0.41 2.19 10.73
CA THR A 143 0.87 2.95 11.89
C THR A 143 1.35 4.35 11.50
N ALA A 144 2.16 4.48 10.45
CA ALA A 144 2.63 5.78 9.94
C ALA A 144 1.48 6.71 9.50
N HIS A 145 0.33 6.13 9.17
CA HIS A 145 -0.91 6.85 8.84
C HIS A 145 -1.85 6.99 10.05
N GLY A 146 -1.34 6.89 11.28
CA GLY A 146 -2.12 7.05 12.50
C GLY A 146 -3.02 5.86 12.85
N GLY A 147 -2.65 4.65 12.44
CA GLY A 147 -3.37 3.41 12.73
C GLY A 147 -4.65 3.21 11.91
N ARG A 148 -4.77 3.86 10.75
CA ARG A 148 -5.99 3.89 9.93
C ARG A 148 -5.72 3.59 8.47
N THR A 149 -6.77 3.16 7.78
CA THR A 149 -6.76 2.94 6.33
C THR A 149 -7.68 3.90 5.58
N GLU A 150 -8.58 4.60 6.30
CA GLU A 150 -9.46 5.66 5.78
C GLU A 150 -9.32 6.92 6.63
N PHE A 151 -9.34 8.12 6.02
CA PHE A 151 -9.05 9.40 6.67
C PHE A 151 -10.19 10.39 6.46
N TYR A 152 -10.47 11.20 7.49
CA TYR A 152 -11.54 12.22 7.53
C TYR A 152 -11.01 13.54 8.14
N VAL A 153 -11.69 14.64 7.89
CA VAL A 153 -11.33 16.07 8.10
C VAL A 153 -10.57 16.42 9.39
N TYR A 154 -10.69 15.65 10.46
CA TYR A 154 -10.08 15.98 11.76
C TYR A 154 -8.95 15.03 12.17
N GLN A 155 -8.46 14.22 11.24
CA GLN A 155 -7.50 13.17 11.56
C GLN A 155 -6.15 13.50 10.94
N GLY A 156 -5.35 14.28 11.66
CA GLY A 156 -4.01 14.64 11.20
C GLY A 156 -3.11 13.42 11.02
N ILE A 157 -2.44 13.35 9.86
CA ILE A 157 -1.34 12.42 9.61
C ILE A 157 -0.06 13.24 9.71
N ASP A 158 0.93 12.74 10.46
CA ASP A 158 2.22 13.39 10.54
C ASP A 158 3.06 13.08 9.28
N ALA A 159 3.40 14.13 8.53
CA ALA A 159 4.21 14.04 7.33
C ALA A 159 5.55 13.34 7.57
N GLN A 160 6.14 13.53 8.76
CA GLN A 160 7.42 12.92 9.10
C GLN A 160 7.31 11.41 9.22
N TYR A 161 6.23 10.88 9.81
CA TYR A 161 6.04 9.43 9.92
C TYR A 161 5.79 8.79 8.54
N VAL A 162 5.05 9.44 7.67
CA VAL A 162 4.86 8.99 6.27
C VAL A 162 6.18 8.98 5.52
N TYR A 163 7.00 10.03 5.66
CA TYR A 163 8.34 10.09 5.10
C TYR A 163 9.24 8.98 5.64
N ASN A 164 9.25 8.77 6.96
CA ASN A 164 10.03 7.71 7.59
C ASN A 164 9.59 6.32 7.09
N ALA A 165 8.28 6.12 6.89
CA ALA A 165 7.76 4.87 6.32
C ALA A 165 8.28 4.62 4.90
N ALA A 166 8.38 5.66 4.05
CA ALA A 166 8.98 5.54 2.72
C ALA A 166 10.44 5.07 2.81
N ARG A 167 11.25 5.68 3.67
CA ARG A 167 12.65 5.27 3.89
C ARG A 167 12.77 3.85 4.43
N ASN A 168 11.88 3.46 5.34
CA ASN A 168 11.84 2.09 5.87
C ASN A 168 11.49 1.05 4.79
N VAL A 169 10.62 1.39 3.83
CA VAL A 169 10.34 0.51 2.66
C VAL A 169 11.60 0.36 1.81
N GLU A 170 12.38 1.40 1.59
CA GLU A 170 13.66 1.31 0.87
C GLU A 170 14.66 0.41 1.60
N VAL A 171 14.82 0.60 2.92
CA VAL A 171 15.67 -0.25 3.75
C VAL A 171 15.20 -1.71 3.70
N ALA A 172 13.91 -1.95 3.84
CA ALA A 172 13.34 -3.30 3.75
C ALA A 172 13.57 -3.96 2.38
N THR A 173 13.45 -3.18 1.30
CA THR A 173 13.72 -3.65 -0.07
C THR A 173 15.19 -4.05 -0.23
N TRP A 174 16.09 -3.25 0.30
CA TRP A 174 17.52 -3.55 0.30
C TRP A 174 17.82 -4.79 1.13
N MET A 175 17.28 -4.90 2.35
CA MET A 175 17.44 -6.08 3.21
C MET A 175 16.89 -7.35 2.55
N LEU A 176 15.73 -7.28 1.90
CA LEU A 176 15.15 -8.38 1.14
C LEU A 176 16.09 -8.89 0.03
N ALA A 177 16.82 -7.98 -0.61
CA ALA A 177 17.73 -8.32 -1.69
C ALA A 177 19.09 -8.86 -1.21
N THR A 178 19.52 -8.49 0.01
CA THR A 178 20.92 -8.72 0.47
C THR A 178 21.04 -9.70 1.63
N ARG A 179 19.98 -9.88 2.43
CA ARG A 179 20.01 -10.77 3.60
C ARG A 179 20.15 -12.23 3.20
N LYS A 180 21.05 -12.92 3.89
CA LYS A 180 21.40 -14.33 3.65
C LYS A 180 21.29 -15.12 4.95
N ASP A 181 21.10 -16.41 4.83
CA ASP A 181 21.22 -17.36 5.93
C ASP A 181 22.70 -17.66 6.27
N ASP A 182 22.90 -18.48 7.29
CA ASP A 182 24.23 -18.89 7.76
C ASP A 182 25.05 -19.68 6.70
N LYS A 183 24.38 -20.16 5.65
CA LYS A 183 24.98 -20.89 4.52
C LYS A 183 25.27 -19.98 3.33
N GLY A 184 24.96 -18.68 3.43
CA GLY A 184 25.14 -17.71 2.37
C GLY A 184 24.03 -17.70 1.31
N ALA A 185 22.95 -18.46 1.50
CA ALA A 185 21.80 -18.44 0.60
C ALA A 185 20.87 -17.26 0.94
N PRO A 186 20.21 -16.62 -0.06
CA PRO A 186 19.24 -15.58 0.19
C PRO A 186 18.11 -16.06 1.12
N LEU A 187 17.72 -15.24 2.11
CA LEU A 187 16.59 -15.55 2.99
C LEU A 187 15.27 -15.67 2.21
N LEU A 188 15.09 -14.85 1.18
CA LEU A 188 13.97 -14.88 0.25
C LEU A 188 14.46 -14.57 -1.17
N LEU A 189 13.93 -15.29 -2.13
CA LEU A 189 14.14 -15.00 -3.55
C LEU A 189 13.18 -13.88 -3.96
N SER A 190 13.74 -12.79 -4.55
CA SER A 190 12.98 -11.65 -5.03
C SER A 190 13.40 -11.26 -6.45
N ASN A 191 13.98 -10.08 -6.67
CA ASN A 191 14.54 -9.70 -7.96
C ASN A 191 15.64 -10.68 -8.40
N ALA A 192 15.79 -10.85 -9.70
CA ALA A 192 16.87 -11.62 -10.28
C ALA A 192 17.43 -10.85 -11.49
N LEU A 193 18.74 -10.80 -11.57
CA LEU A 193 19.49 -10.33 -12.73
C LEU A 193 20.42 -11.48 -13.11
N THR A 194 20.22 -12.02 -14.29
CA THR A 194 21.07 -13.02 -14.92
C THR A 194 21.46 -12.52 -16.30
N ASP A 195 22.48 -13.12 -16.91
CA ASP A 195 22.93 -12.71 -18.25
C ASP A 195 21.82 -12.84 -19.31
N ASP A 196 20.90 -13.81 -19.13
CA ASP A 196 19.82 -14.09 -20.08
C ASP A 196 18.47 -13.48 -19.72
N ALA A 197 18.26 -13.05 -18.47
CA ALA A 197 16.96 -12.54 -18.01
C ALA A 197 17.07 -11.61 -16.80
N SER A 198 16.22 -10.57 -16.80
CA SER A 198 16.07 -9.70 -15.65
C SER A 198 14.62 -9.70 -15.14
N ASN A 199 14.45 -9.84 -13.83
CA ASN A 199 13.16 -9.70 -13.16
C ASN A 199 13.25 -8.65 -12.06
N LEU A 200 12.92 -7.40 -12.41
CA LEU A 200 12.88 -6.26 -11.49
C LEU A 200 11.45 -5.94 -11.02
N SER A 201 10.53 -6.88 -11.20
CA SER A 201 9.11 -6.62 -10.92
C SER A 201 8.81 -6.41 -9.44
N TYR A 202 9.64 -6.87 -8.52
CA TYR A 202 9.54 -6.59 -7.08
C TYR A 202 9.98 -5.15 -6.80
N ALA A 203 11.16 -4.74 -7.29
CA ALA A 203 11.65 -3.37 -7.16
C ALA A 203 10.63 -2.35 -7.68
N ARG A 204 9.95 -2.66 -8.79
CA ARG A 204 8.91 -1.81 -9.36
C ARG A 204 7.71 -1.62 -8.40
N GLU A 205 7.24 -2.67 -7.74
CA GLU A 205 6.12 -2.54 -6.79
C GLU A 205 6.54 -1.78 -5.52
N PHE A 206 7.75 -2.01 -4.99
CA PHE A 206 8.29 -1.21 -3.89
C PHE A 206 8.46 0.26 -4.27
N ALA A 207 8.99 0.55 -5.47
CA ALA A 207 9.14 1.93 -5.95
C ALA A 207 7.80 2.67 -6.04
N LYS A 208 6.71 2.00 -6.43
CA LYS A 208 5.36 2.59 -6.42
C LYS A 208 4.92 2.98 -5.00
N ILE A 209 5.19 2.13 -4.01
CA ILE A 209 4.87 2.42 -2.60
C ILE A 209 5.67 3.63 -2.13
N VAL A 210 6.98 3.63 -2.34
CA VAL A 210 7.87 4.74 -1.97
C VAL A 210 7.41 6.05 -2.61
N ALA A 211 7.18 6.06 -3.93
CA ALA A 211 6.75 7.27 -4.65
C ALA A 211 5.42 7.85 -4.13
N ARG A 212 4.44 6.99 -3.77
CA ARG A 212 3.17 7.46 -3.19
C ARG A 212 3.36 8.03 -1.79
N LEU A 213 4.22 7.41 -0.98
CA LEU A 213 4.51 7.90 0.37
C LEU A 213 5.28 9.23 0.32
N ASP A 214 6.27 9.36 -0.56
CA ASP A 214 7.02 10.60 -0.74
C ASP A 214 6.10 11.75 -1.18
N LEU A 215 5.28 11.53 -2.20
CA LEU A 215 4.31 12.54 -2.66
C LEU A 215 3.32 12.91 -1.54
N LEU A 216 2.82 11.93 -0.79
CA LEU A 216 1.91 12.20 0.33
C LEU A 216 2.61 13.00 1.44
N ALA A 217 3.86 12.65 1.78
CA ALA A 217 4.64 13.38 2.78
C ALA A 217 4.90 14.83 2.35
N GLU A 218 5.18 15.09 1.08
CA GLU A 218 5.32 16.44 0.52
C GLU A 218 4.02 17.24 0.66
N VAL A 219 2.89 16.68 0.24
CA VAL A 219 1.57 17.35 0.33
C VAL A 219 1.21 17.66 1.78
N LEU A 220 1.45 16.73 2.70
CA LEU A 220 1.22 16.96 4.13
C LEU A 220 2.23 17.95 4.72
N GLY A 221 3.49 17.91 4.29
CA GLY A 221 4.58 18.77 4.75
C GLY A 221 4.42 20.22 4.31
N GLU A 222 3.96 20.47 3.09
CA GLU A 222 3.62 21.83 2.61
C GLU A 222 2.56 22.46 3.51
N ARG A 223 1.60 21.67 3.97
CA ARG A 223 0.57 22.14 4.90
C ARG A 223 1.15 22.55 6.26
N TYR A 224 2.25 21.93 6.71
CA TYR A 224 2.81 22.09 8.05
C TYR A 224 4.22 22.67 8.13
N ARG A 225 4.90 22.90 7.01
CA ARG A 225 6.30 23.43 6.92
C ARG A 225 7.28 22.75 7.87
N ARG A 226 7.25 21.43 8.02
CA ARG A 226 8.13 20.70 8.94
C ARG A 226 8.78 19.48 8.29
N ILE A 227 9.53 19.65 7.24
CA ILE A 227 10.41 18.57 6.79
C ILE A 227 11.84 18.96 7.15
N SER A 228 12.42 18.38 8.19
CA SER A 228 13.85 18.54 8.52
C SER A 228 14.58 17.22 8.76
N VAL A 229 15.59 17.05 7.93
CA VAL A 229 17.01 16.67 8.18
C VAL A 229 17.39 15.31 8.79
N ASN A 230 16.55 14.34 9.11
CA ASN A 230 17.02 13.03 9.63
C ASN A 230 17.33 11.97 8.55
N TYR A 231 17.36 12.39 7.28
CA TYR A 231 17.54 11.50 6.13
C TYR A 231 18.90 10.79 6.06
N ALA A 232 19.96 11.53 6.34
CA ALA A 232 21.32 10.99 6.16
C ALA A 232 21.69 9.88 7.15
N GLN A 233 21.11 9.88 8.34
CA GLN A 233 21.44 8.92 9.39
C GLN A 233 20.83 7.53 9.18
N GLY A 234 19.60 7.45 8.68
CA GLY A 234 18.93 6.16 8.46
C GLY A 234 19.60 5.31 7.37
N LEU A 235 20.07 5.94 6.28
CA LEU A 235 20.77 5.26 5.21
C LEU A 235 22.20 4.86 5.59
N LEU A 236 22.89 5.69 6.39
CA LEU A 236 24.27 5.43 6.82
C LEU A 236 24.37 4.28 7.83
N PHE A 237 23.34 4.06 8.66
CA PHE A 237 23.38 3.05 9.72
C PHE A 237 22.47 1.85 9.51
N MET A 238 21.75 1.77 8.38
CA MET A 238 20.87 0.66 8.06
C MET A 238 19.82 0.38 9.14
N HIS A 239 19.35 1.40 9.83
CA HIS A 239 18.32 1.30 10.87
C HIS A 239 16.98 1.80 10.33
N PHE A 240 15.91 1.17 10.78
CA PHE A 240 14.55 1.64 10.48
C PHE A 240 14.24 2.93 11.25
N LEU A 241 13.55 3.85 10.59
CA LEU A 241 13.09 5.10 11.18
C LEU A 241 11.76 4.92 11.93
N PRO A 242 11.51 5.64 13.04
CA PRO A 242 10.27 5.54 13.79
C PRO A 242 9.06 5.97 12.93
N VAL A 243 7.92 5.31 13.12
CA VAL A 243 6.64 5.61 12.45
C VAL A 243 5.56 6.05 13.44
N GLN A 244 5.96 6.21 14.71
CA GLN A 244 5.18 6.81 15.82
C GLN A 244 6.06 7.75 16.61
#